data_621a2af834964ca96b59c8f82ee2d3d7
#
_entry.id   621a2af834964ca96b59c8f82ee2d3d7
#
_cell.length_a   1.000
_cell.length_b   1.000
_cell.length_c   1.000
_cell.angle_alpha   90.00
_cell.angle_beta   90.00
_cell.angle_gamma   90.00
#
_symmetry.space_group_name_H-M   'P 1'
#
loop_
_entity.id
_entity.type
_entity.pdbx_description
1 polymer ?
#
loop_
_entity_poly.entity_id
_entity_poly.type
_entity_poly.pdbx_seq_one_letter_code
_entity_poly.pdbx_strand_id
1 'polypeptide(L)'
;MKAVFILLDSLNRNALKCYSENSNIITPNFKRFEERCVTFDNHYVGSLPCIPARRDLHTGRINFLHRSWGPLEPFDDSFPEILKTNKIYSHIVTDHHHYFADGGATYHQRYSSWELVRGQAIDKWKAEVTPNIDFFRSAYHEVQQHRKNYMINRQYMINEKDYCTPQ
;
A
#
# COMPACT_ATOMS: atom_id res chain seq x y z
N MET A 1 18.10 -16.27 8.25
CA MET A 1 17.72 -15.70 6.94
C MET A 1 16.99 -14.38 7.19
N LYS A 2 17.20 -13.37 6.36
CA LYS A 2 16.46 -12.10 6.39
C LYS A 2 15.67 -11.99 5.09
N ALA A 3 14.41 -11.55 5.16
CA ALA A 3 13.57 -11.33 4.00
C ALA A 3 12.98 -9.91 4.04
N VAL A 4 12.91 -9.26 2.88
CA VAL A 4 12.22 -7.98 2.68
C VAL A 4 11.14 -8.21 1.63
N PHE A 5 9.92 -7.84 1.95
CA PHE A 5 8.79 -7.88 1.05
C PHE A 5 8.36 -6.44 0.74
N ILE A 6 8.39 -6.05 -0.53
CA ILE A 6 7.99 -4.72 -0.99
C ILE A 6 6.73 -4.85 -1.82
N LEU A 7 5.67 -4.19 -1.39
CA LEU A 7 4.38 -4.17 -2.07
C LEU A 7 4.05 -2.74 -2.48
N LEU A 8 3.98 -2.51 -3.79
CA LEU A 8 3.69 -1.22 -4.38
C LEU A 8 2.23 -1.20 -4.85
N ASP A 9 1.38 -0.52 -4.09
CA ASP A 9 -0.03 -0.34 -4.43
C ASP A 9 -0.16 0.52 -5.71
N SER A 10 -1.08 0.11 -6.58
CA SER A 10 -1.40 0.83 -7.82
C SER A 10 -0.25 0.97 -8.84
N LEU A 11 0.90 0.34 -8.63
CA LEU A 11 1.97 0.31 -9.63
C LEU A 11 1.57 -0.60 -10.79
N ASN A 12 1.31 -0.01 -11.95
CA ASN A 12 1.04 -0.78 -13.16
C ASN A 12 2.34 -1.38 -13.71
N ARG A 13 2.34 -2.69 -14.00
CA ARG A 13 3.49 -3.39 -14.57
C ARG A 13 4.02 -2.73 -15.85
N ASN A 14 3.14 -2.17 -16.67
CA ASN A 14 3.52 -1.49 -17.91
C ASN A 14 4.32 -0.19 -17.68
N ALA A 15 4.37 0.31 -16.44
CA ALA A 15 5.24 1.41 -16.06
C ALA A 15 6.71 0.98 -15.93
N LEU A 16 6.97 -0.30 -15.75
CA LEU A 16 8.31 -0.86 -15.57
C LEU A 16 8.85 -1.40 -16.90
N LYS A 17 10.08 -1.03 -17.24
CA LYS A 17 10.72 -1.45 -18.50
C LYS A 17 10.91 -2.96 -18.62
N CYS A 18 11.08 -3.67 -17.50
CA CYS A 18 11.16 -5.14 -17.49
C CYS A 18 9.90 -5.84 -18.00
N TYR A 19 8.76 -5.15 -18.01
CA TYR A 19 7.50 -5.67 -18.54
C TYR A 19 7.01 -4.95 -19.80
N SER A 20 7.54 -3.76 -20.11
CA SER A 20 7.12 -2.98 -21.26
C SER A 20 8.29 -2.10 -21.76
N GLU A 21 8.90 -2.50 -22.86
CA GLU A 21 10.00 -1.74 -23.48
C GLU A 21 9.60 -0.31 -23.86
N ASN A 22 8.32 -0.10 -24.16
CA ASN A 22 7.75 1.20 -24.54
C ASN A 22 7.46 2.12 -23.34
N SER A 23 7.77 1.71 -22.11
CA SER A 23 7.59 2.58 -20.94
C SER A 23 8.49 3.80 -21.02
N ASN A 24 7.87 4.98 -20.91
CA ASN A 24 8.57 6.26 -20.83
C ASN A 24 9.04 6.61 -19.40
N ILE A 25 8.72 5.74 -18.43
CA ILE A 25 9.07 5.99 -17.02
C ILE A 25 10.50 5.54 -16.77
N ILE A 26 11.29 6.45 -16.22
CA ILE A 26 12.71 6.23 -15.91
C ILE A 26 12.80 5.55 -14.54
N THR A 27 13.13 4.26 -14.53
CA THR A 27 13.22 3.44 -13.32
C THR A 27 14.57 2.69 -13.23
N PRO A 28 15.70 3.41 -13.06
CA PRO A 28 17.04 2.80 -13.17
C PRO A 28 17.31 1.78 -12.05
N ASN A 29 16.73 1.98 -10.89
CA ASN A 29 16.90 1.06 -9.76
C ASN A 29 16.14 -0.26 -9.98
N PHE A 30 14.94 -0.21 -10.57
CA PHE A 30 14.21 -1.43 -10.96
C PHE A 30 14.98 -2.20 -12.01
N LYS A 31 15.58 -1.52 -12.98
CA LYS A 31 16.42 -2.17 -14.00
C LYS A 31 17.62 -2.91 -13.37
N ARG A 32 18.34 -2.24 -12.47
CA ARG A 32 19.47 -2.89 -11.75
C ARG A 32 19.03 -4.06 -10.87
N PHE A 33 17.81 -3.98 -10.33
CA PHE A 33 17.25 -5.06 -9.52
C PHE A 33 16.87 -6.25 -10.40
N GLU A 34 16.22 -6.02 -11.53
CA GLU A 34 15.86 -7.03 -12.54
C GLU A 34 17.05 -7.89 -12.97
N GLU A 35 18.21 -7.27 -13.19
CA GLU A 35 19.46 -7.96 -13.58
C GLU A 35 19.93 -9.02 -12.57
N ARG A 36 19.37 -9.01 -11.35
CA ARG A 36 19.80 -9.85 -10.20
C ARG A 36 18.69 -10.70 -9.60
N CYS A 37 17.51 -10.67 -10.17
CA CYS A 37 16.34 -11.36 -9.64
C CYS A 37 15.61 -12.16 -10.73
N VAL A 38 14.64 -12.95 -10.31
CA VAL A 38 13.72 -13.62 -11.21
C VAL A 38 12.52 -12.73 -11.46
N THR A 39 12.21 -12.47 -12.72
CA THR A 39 11.01 -11.75 -13.14
C THR A 39 9.91 -12.75 -13.50
N PHE A 40 8.72 -12.54 -12.93
CA PHE A 40 7.55 -13.37 -13.17
C PHE A 40 6.62 -12.67 -14.17
N ASP A 41 6.51 -13.20 -15.37
CA ASP A 41 5.62 -12.65 -16.41
C ASP A 41 4.15 -12.99 -16.15
N ASN A 42 3.90 -14.15 -15.57
CA ASN A 42 2.57 -14.70 -15.32
C ASN A 42 2.29 -14.81 -13.81
N HIS A 43 2.19 -13.66 -13.16
CA HIS A 43 1.78 -13.58 -11.76
C HIS A 43 0.39 -12.94 -11.68
N TYR A 44 -0.59 -13.71 -11.24
CA TYR A 44 -2.00 -13.29 -11.21
C TYR A 44 -2.44 -12.95 -9.79
N VAL A 45 -3.25 -11.89 -9.67
CA VAL A 45 -3.87 -11.52 -8.41
C VAL A 45 -5.05 -12.46 -8.11
N GLY A 46 -5.17 -12.90 -6.86
CA GLY A 46 -6.27 -13.75 -6.42
C GLY A 46 -7.55 -12.97 -6.14
N SER A 47 -7.43 -11.79 -5.52
CA SER A 47 -8.57 -10.95 -5.14
C SER A 47 -8.27 -9.47 -5.29
N LEU A 48 -9.29 -8.66 -5.52
CA LEU A 48 -9.27 -7.20 -5.65
C LEU A 48 -10.46 -6.57 -4.90
N PRO A 49 -10.40 -5.31 -4.53
CA PRO A 49 -9.26 -4.38 -4.58
C PRO A 49 -8.28 -4.57 -3.41
N CYS A 50 -7.73 -3.47 -2.86
CA CYS A 50 -6.61 -3.48 -1.91
C CYS A 50 -6.75 -4.46 -0.74
N ILE A 51 -7.81 -4.35 0.08
CA ILE A 51 -7.96 -5.15 1.31
C ILE A 51 -8.21 -6.63 1.01
N PRO A 52 -9.05 -7.04 0.07
CA PRO A 52 -9.13 -8.43 -0.37
C PRO A 52 -7.78 -9.00 -0.81
N ALA A 53 -7.01 -8.27 -1.62
CA ALA A 53 -5.66 -8.68 -2.02
C ALA A 53 -4.69 -8.79 -0.83
N ARG A 54 -4.81 -7.90 0.16
CA ARG A 54 -4.01 -7.98 1.39
C ARG A 54 -4.37 -9.22 2.22
N ARG A 55 -5.65 -9.61 2.23
CA ARG A 55 -6.05 -10.85 2.90
C ARG A 55 -5.45 -12.08 2.21
N ASP A 56 -5.50 -12.15 0.88
CA ASP A 56 -4.83 -13.22 0.13
C ASP A 56 -3.34 -13.31 0.50
N LEU A 57 -2.67 -12.16 0.52
CA LEU A 57 -1.26 -12.08 0.88
C LEU A 57 -0.98 -12.59 2.29
N HIS A 58 -1.80 -12.23 3.27
CA HIS A 58 -1.57 -12.58 4.67
C HIS A 58 -1.91 -14.03 4.98
N THR A 59 -2.92 -14.60 4.31
CA THR A 59 -3.48 -15.90 4.65
C THR A 59 -3.15 -17.01 3.64
N GLY A 60 -2.72 -16.65 2.43
CA GLY A 60 -2.59 -17.60 1.32
C GLY A 60 -3.93 -18.13 0.81
N ARG A 61 -5.06 -17.53 1.18
CA ARG A 61 -6.42 -17.93 0.79
C ARG A 61 -7.05 -16.87 -0.10
N ILE A 62 -7.72 -17.29 -1.17
CA ILE A 62 -8.38 -16.38 -2.10
C ILE A 62 -9.62 -15.76 -1.44
N ASN A 63 -9.58 -14.46 -1.17
CA ASN A 63 -10.60 -13.76 -0.40
C ASN A 63 -11.94 -13.62 -1.14
N PHE A 64 -11.95 -13.45 -2.46
CA PHE A 64 -13.20 -13.24 -3.19
C PHE A 64 -14.17 -14.41 -3.09
N LEU A 65 -13.68 -15.61 -2.78
CA LEU A 65 -14.49 -16.79 -2.50
C LEU A 65 -15.13 -16.76 -1.11
N HIS A 66 -14.68 -15.87 -0.25
CA HIS A 66 -15.12 -15.75 1.13
C HIS A 66 -16.01 -14.52 1.32
N ARG A 67 -15.49 -13.34 0.98
CA ARG A 67 -16.20 -12.07 1.09
C ARG A 67 -15.50 -10.95 0.32
N SER A 68 -16.12 -9.76 0.32
CA SER A 68 -15.54 -8.54 -0.25
C SER A 68 -14.54 -7.88 0.73
N TRP A 69 -14.68 -6.62 1.01
CA TRP A 69 -13.84 -5.84 1.92
C TRP A 69 -14.06 -6.22 3.38
N GLY A 70 -12.98 -6.33 4.15
CA GLY A 70 -13.08 -6.57 5.60
C GLY A 70 -11.75 -6.92 6.28
N PRO A 71 -11.75 -7.03 7.61
CA PRO A 71 -10.59 -7.41 8.40
C PRO A 71 -10.18 -8.87 8.16
N LEU A 72 -9.03 -9.25 8.71
CA LEU A 72 -8.73 -10.67 8.93
C LEU A 72 -9.73 -11.26 9.93
N GLU A 73 -10.17 -12.47 9.68
CA GLU A 73 -11.06 -13.16 10.59
C GLU A 73 -10.31 -13.70 11.82
N PRO A 74 -10.99 -13.90 12.95
CA PRO A 74 -10.37 -14.50 14.13
C PRO A 74 -9.76 -15.89 13.88
N PHE A 75 -10.29 -16.61 12.89
CA PHE A 75 -9.83 -17.97 12.51
C PHE A 75 -8.78 -17.96 11.38
N ASP A 76 -8.40 -16.78 10.87
CA ASP A 76 -7.39 -16.70 9.81
C ASP A 76 -5.99 -16.89 10.39
N ASP A 77 -5.31 -17.92 9.92
CA ASP A 77 -3.87 -18.05 10.11
C ASP A 77 -3.17 -17.06 9.17
N SER A 78 -2.46 -16.13 9.74
CA SER A 78 -1.70 -15.14 8.95
C SER A 78 -0.20 -15.38 9.04
N PHE A 79 0.53 -15.14 7.95
CA PHE A 79 1.98 -15.35 7.95
C PHE A 79 2.72 -14.57 9.05
N PRO A 80 2.35 -13.33 9.43
CA PRO A 80 3.03 -12.63 10.52
C PRO A 80 2.84 -13.31 11.88
N GLU A 81 1.67 -13.90 12.14
CA GLU A 81 1.42 -14.64 13.37
C GLU A 81 2.15 -15.97 13.38
N ILE A 82 2.17 -16.68 12.26
CA ILE A 82 2.96 -17.91 12.11
C ILE A 82 4.44 -17.62 12.37
N LEU A 83 4.98 -16.54 11.84
CA LEU A 83 6.35 -16.09 12.11
C LEU A 83 6.56 -15.80 13.60
N LYS A 84 5.65 -15.05 14.23
CA LYS A 84 5.70 -14.70 15.66
C LYS A 84 5.69 -15.94 16.54
N THR A 85 4.82 -16.91 16.26
CA THR A 85 4.74 -18.18 16.98
C THR A 85 6.04 -18.98 16.87
N ASN A 86 6.72 -18.89 15.74
CA ASN A 86 8.04 -19.50 15.51
C ASN A 86 9.22 -18.60 15.96
N LYS A 87 8.97 -17.56 16.76
CA LYS A 87 9.99 -16.65 17.29
C LYS A 87 10.76 -15.88 16.20
N ILE A 88 10.17 -15.70 15.04
CA ILE A 88 10.70 -14.92 13.95
C ILE A 88 10.06 -13.52 13.99
N TYR A 89 10.88 -12.52 14.20
CA TYR A 89 10.45 -11.12 14.27
C TYR A 89 10.00 -10.62 12.89
N SER A 90 8.86 -9.95 12.84
CA SER A 90 8.33 -9.33 11.64
C SER A 90 7.97 -7.87 11.91
N HIS A 91 8.27 -7.00 10.95
CA HIS A 91 7.96 -5.57 11.02
C HIS A 91 7.30 -5.14 9.71
N ILE A 92 6.27 -4.31 9.80
CA ILE A 92 5.65 -3.70 8.63
C ILE A 92 5.78 -2.18 8.70
N VAL A 93 6.27 -1.58 7.62
CA VAL A 93 6.19 -0.14 7.35
C VAL A 93 5.19 0.03 6.23
N THR A 94 4.18 0.86 6.42
CA THR A 94 3.09 1.02 5.44
C THR A 94 2.53 2.43 5.44
N ASP A 95 2.12 2.90 4.28
CA ASP A 95 1.29 4.10 4.09
C ASP A 95 -0.18 3.74 3.86
N HIS A 96 -0.51 2.44 3.86
CA HIS A 96 -1.84 1.94 3.53
C HIS A 96 -2.81 2.14 4.70
N HIS A 97 -3.45 3.31 4.77
CA HIS A 97 -4.32 3.71 5.87
C HIS A 97 -5.51 2.78 6.10
N HIS A 98 -5.93 1.99 5.10
CA HIS A 98 -7.02 1.01 5.25
C HIS A 98 -6.72 -0.10 6.24
N TYR A 99 -5.44 -0.37 6.56
CA TYR A 99 -5.10 -1.27 7.65
C TYR A 99 -5.53 -0.75 9.03
N PHE A 100 -5.81 0.55 9.13
CA PHE A 100 -6.19 1.26 10.36
C PHE A 100 -7.64 1.77 10.34
N ALA A 101 -8.35 1.55 9.24
CA ALA A 101 -9.77 1.87 9.10
C ALA A 101 -10.64 0.70 9.58
N ASP A 102 -11.92 0.99 9.78
CA ASP A 102 -12.94 -0.03 10.06
C ASP A 102 -12.93 -1.10 8.96
N GLY A 103 -12.94 -2.35 9.37
CA GLY A 103 -12.83 -3.49 8.46
C GLY A 103 -11.41 -3.82 7.97
N GLY A 104 -10.38 -3.04 8.37
CA GLY A 104 -8.98 -3.29 8.03
C GLY A 104 -8.05 -3.42 9.24
N ALA A 105 -8.50 -3.02 10.42
CA ALA A 105 -7.71 -2.79 11.63
C ALA A 105 -6.95 -4.00 12.20
N THR A 106 -7.14 -5.19 11.68
CA THR A 106 -6.50 -6.41 12.21
C THR A 106 -5.19 -6.77 11.54
N TYR A 107 -4.86 -6.18 10.39
CA TYR A 107 -3.70 -6.58 9.59
C TYR A 107 -2.36 -6.24 10.26
N HIS A 108 -2.16 -4.97 10.63
CA HIS A 108 -0.90 -4.50 11.19
C HIS A 108 -0.60 -5.08 12.57
N GLN A 109 -1.62 -5.37 13.37
CA GLN A 109 -1.48 -5.94 14.72
C GLN A 109 -0.94 -7.37 14.73
N ARG A 110 -1.00 -8.07 13.60
CA ARG A 110 -0.46 -9.42 13.45
C ARG A 110 1.07 -9.45 13.42
N TYR A 111 1.71 -8.35 13.03
CA TYR A 111 3.17 -8.20 13.02
C TYR A 111 3.74 -8.02 14.45
N SER A 112 5.03 -8.27 14.61
CA SER A 112 5.72 -8.01 15.89
C SER A 112 5.82 -6.53 16.20
N SER A 113 5.96 -5.69 15.18
CA SER A 113 5.86 -4.23 15.25
C SER A 113 5.43 -3.64 13.91
N TRP A 114 5.03 -2.37 13.93
CA TRP A 114 4.53 -1.70 12.74
C TRP A 114 4.77 -0.19 12.80
N GLU A 115 4.84 0.43 11.63
CA GLU A 115 4.90 1.89 11.46
C GLU A 115 3.95 2.32 10.35
N LEU A 116 3.18 3.39 10.59
CA LEU A 116 2.31 4.01 9.60
C LEU A 116 2.89 5.35 9.15
N VAL A 117 3.25 5.43 7.88
CA VAL A 117 3.60 6.69 7.22
C VAL A 117 2.31 7.40 6.82
N ARG A 118 2.07 8.59 7.41
CA ARG A 118 0.80 9.31 7.29
C ARG A 118 0.72 10.17 6.03
N GLY A 119 -0.53 10.48 5.63
CA GLY A 119 -0.81 11.48 4.60
C GLY A 119 -1.22 10.94 3.24
N GLN A 120 -1.18 9.61 3.03
CA GLN A 120 -1.54 9.01 1.75
C GLN A 120 -3.05 8.97 1.53
N ALA A 121 -3.46 9.10 0.29
CA ALA A 121 -4.85 8.96 -0.17
C ALA A 121 -5.88 9.73 0.70
N ILE A 122 -6.83 9.03 1.29
CA ILE A 122 -7.91 9.58 2.11
C ILE A 122 -7.58 9.55 3.61
N ASP A 123 -6.32 9.38 3.99
CA ASP A 123 -5.90 9.41 5.39
C ASP A 123 -6.36 10.71 6.07
N LYS A 124 -7.07 10.60 7.17
CA LYS A 124 -7.51 11.73 7.99
C LYS A 124 -6.38 12.20 8.91
N TRP A 125 -5.28 12.63 8.30
CA TRP A 125 -4.04 12.95 9.02
C TRP A 125 -4.08 14.26 9.77
N LYS A 126 -4.52 15.33 9.09
CA LYS A 126 -4.47 16.70 9.63
C LYS A 126 -5.85 17.17 10.07
N ALA A 127 -5.90 17.76 11.25
CA ALA A 127 -7.09 18.43 11.78
C ALA A 127 -7.14 19.87 11.22
N GLU A 128 -7.86 20.04 10.13
CA GLU A 128 -8.05 21.33 9.48
C GLU A 128 -9.55 21.66 9.40
N VAL A 129 -9.98 22.66 10.16
CA VAL A 129 -11.40 23.02 10.26
C VAL A 129 -11.87 23.77 9.02
N THR A 130 -11.05 24.71 8.54
CA THR A 130 -11.34 25.56 7.37
C THR A 130 -10.21 25.46 6.33
N PRO A 131 -10.08 24.30 5.68
CA PRO A 131 -8.99 24.08 4.72
C PRO A 131 -9.16 24.93 3.47
N ASN A 132 -8.06 25.48 2.95
CA ASN A 132 -8.04 26.19 1.68
C ASN A 132 -8.02 25.20 0.50
N ILE A 133 -9.11 24.46 0.34
CA ILE A 133 -9.21 23.39 -0.66
C ILE A 133 -9.14 23.94 -2.08
N ASP A 134 -9.73 25.11 -2.33
CA ASP A 134 -9.82 25.68 -3.66
C ASP A 134 -8.45 26.04 -4.25
N PHE A 135 -7.51 26.42 -3.41
CA PHE A 135 -6.12 26.65 -3.83
C PHE A 135 -5.46 25.40 -4.42
N PHE A 136 -5.75 24.22 -3.86
CA PHE A 136 -5.16 22.96 -4.31
C PHE A 136 -6.01 22.22 -5.35
N ARG A 137 -7.30 22.56 -5.45
CA ARG A 137 -8.26 21.85 -6.32
C ARG A 137 -7.85 21.87 -7.78
N SER A 138 -7.40 23.02 -8.28
CA SER A 138 -7.00 23.19 -9.67
C SER A 138 -5.80 22.35 -10.10
N ALA A 139 -4.99 21.88 -9.15
CA ALA A 139 -3.84 21.01 -9.42
C ALA A 139 -4.24 19.54 -9.68
N TYR A 140 -5.51 19.19 -9.47
CA TYR A 140 -5.99 17.82 -9.62
C TYR A 140 -6.95 17.70 -10.80
N HIS A 141 -6.91 16.54 -11.46
CA HIS A 141 -7.92 16.18 -12.44
C HIS A 141 -9.32 16.21 -11.81
N GLU A 142 -10.33 16.64 -12.55
CA GLU A 142 -11.72 16.84 -12.07
C GLU A 142 -12.25 15.64 -11.29
N VAL A 143 -11.99 14.42 -11.77
CA VAL A 143 -12.40 13.16 -11.11
C VAL A 143 -11.80 13.01 -9.70
N GLN A 144 -10.68 13.67 -9.39
CA GLN A 144 -10.02 13.61 -8.10
C GLN A 144 -10.38 14.76 -7.15
N GLN A 145 -11.01 15.81 -7.65
CA GLN A 145 -11.31 17.03 -6.89
C GLN A 145 -12.31 16.82 -5.74
N HIS A 146 -13.00 15.69 -5.68
CA HIS A 146 -13.88 15.32 -4.57
C HIS A 146 -13.15 14.81 -3.32
N ARG A 147 -11.86 14.49 -3.41
CA ARG A 147 -11.07 13.88 -2.33
C ARG A 147 -10.53 14.91 -1.35
N LYS A 148 -11.42 15.49 -0.54
CA LYS A 148 -11.11 16.55 0.42
C LYS A 148 -9.88 16.27 1.29
N ASN A 149 -9.81 15.10 1.92
CA ASN A 149 -8.70 14.77 2.81
C ASN A 149 -7.34 14.74 2.08
N TYR A 150 -7.33 14.31 0.83
CA TYR A 150 -6.13 14.33 -0.01
C TYR A 150 -5.60 15.73 -0.21
N MET A 151 -6.48 16.70 -0.48
CA MET A 151 -6.11 18.11 -0.66
C MET A 151 -5.67 18.76 0.65
N ILE A 152 -6.28 18.39 1.77
CA ILE A 152 -5.85 18.85 3.09
C ILE A 152 -4.42 18.36 3.37
N ASN A 153 -4.15 17.08 3.20
CA ASN A 153 -2.84 16.50 3.45
C ASN A 153 -1.77 17.15 2.56
N ARG A 154 -2.12 17.43 1.30
CA ARG A 154 -1.23 18.06 0.33
C ARG A 154 -0.66 19.39 0.80
N GLN A 155 -1.36 20.16 1.61
CA GLN A 155 -0.89 21.43 2.17
C GLN A 155 0.33 21.25 3.07
N TYR A 156 0.52 20.07 3.62
CA TYR A 156 1.60 19.70 4.54
C TYR A 156 2.72 18.86 3.89
N MET A 157 2.59 18.60 2.58
CA MET A 157 3.56 17.85 1.77
C MET A 157 4.22 18.80 0.77
N ILE A 158 5.14 19.64 1.24
CA ILE A 158 5.74 20.71 0.47
C ILE A 158 6.90 20.21 -0.37
N ASN A 159 7.73 19.34 0.20
CA ASN A 159 8.90 18.76 -0.44
C ASN A 159 8.67 17.31 -0.83
N GLU A 160 9.46 16.80 -1.76
CA GLU A 160 9.41 15.40 -2.17
C GLU A 160 9.51 14.42 -0.99
N LYS A 161 10.40 14.70 -0.04
CA LYS A 161 10.59 13.89 1.19
C LYS A 161 9.38 13.86 2.13
N ASP A 162 8.41 14.74 1.95
CA ASP A 162 7.20 14.80 2.79
C ASP A 162 6.16 13.77 2.33
N TYR A 163 6.33 13.19 1.13
CA TYR A 163 5.47 12.14 0.60
C TYR A 163 5.82 10.78 1.18
N CYS A 164 4.84 9.89 1.23
CA CYS A 164 4.99 8.57 1.83
C CYS A 164 6.05 7.71 1.13
N THR A 165 6.10 7.74 -0.20
CA THR A 165 7.02 6.88 -0.98
C THR A 165 8.50 7.19 -0.75
N PRO A 166 8.95 8.45 -0.61
CA PRO A 166 10.35 8.77 -0.27
C PRO A 166 10.74 8.47 1.18
N GLN A 167 9.80 8.41 2.12
CA GLN A 167 10.05 8.14 3.53
C GLN A 167 10.37 6.65 3.77
#